data_20e0de4871dc45508365ded806954aca
#
_entry.id   20e0de4871dc45508365ded806954aca
#
_cell.length_a   1.000
_cell.length_b   1.000
_cell.length_c   1.000
_cell.angle_alpha   90.00
_cell.angle_beta   90.00
_cell.angle_gamma   90.00
#
_symmetry.space_group_name_H-M   'P 1'
#
loop_
_entity.id
_entity.type
_entity.pdbx_description
1 polymer ?
#
loop_
_entity_poly.entity_id
_entity_poly.type
_entity_poly.pdbx_seq_one_letter_code
_entity_poly.pdbx_strand_id
1 'polypeptide(L)'
;MKYQNRIMALPMLCMIIIVLSACCFDEQKNETSNVNPKVQSVETVSVTRGNLTPTVSAHTTIIPALDFVLCSSVEGTFEACSSAGNKITEGGVIGKVSEEEIKSPVDATILSINSSNESVPKNYPLATAKYTGFALNIEAENFLKILPENAALKAKFQVVDGVGPTEAIAVVVPVSENAESTLQCLIGKDIDVKPGQSATVVITAETRKDVLLLPLSVIAGRQGKGMVTVINDGKQIQTEVMLGATDGAYIEILSGVNEGDTISSIPPNLDPRSKE
;
A
#
# COMPACT_ATOMS: atom_id res chain seq x y z
N MET A 1 -58.92 -31.68 -16.48
CA MET A 1 -59.31 -31.33 -17.85
C MET A 1 -58.04 -31.31 -18.64
N LYS A 2 -57.59 -32.45 -19.32
CA LYS A 2 -57.88 -32.80 -20.70
C LYS A 2 -57.49 -31.61 -21.64
N TYR A 3 -56.55 -31.69 -22.61
CA TYR A 3 -56.25 -32.66 -23.69
C TYR A 3 -54.83 -32.32 -24.17
N GLN A 4 -53.84 -33.14 -24.36
CA GLN A 4 -53.61 -34.22 -25.32
C GLN A 4 -53.31 -33.77 -26.79
N ASN A 5 -52.05 -34.07 -27.19
CA ASN A 5 -51.58 -34.76 -28.39
C ASN A 5 -51.73 -34.15 -29.80
N ARG A 6 -50.56 -34.19 -30.55
CA ARG A 6 -50.33 -35.04 -31.76
C ARG A 6 -49.04 -34.56 -32.44
N ILE A 7 -47.96 -35.27 -32.52
CA ILE A 7 -47.42 -36.38 -33.35
C ILE A 7 -47.85 -36.31 -34.83
N MET A 8 -46.85 -36.17 -35.72
CA MET A 8 -46.69 -36.77 -37.05
C MET A 8 -45.32 -36.32 -37.59
N ALA A 9 -44.32 -37.10 -37.74
CA ALA A 9 -43.89 -38.28 -38.49
C ALA A 9 -43.69 -38.00 -40.00
N LEU A 10 -42.38 -37.96 -40.41
CA LEU A 10 -41.69 -38.63 -41.58
C LEU A 10 -42.43 -38.73 -42.94
N PRO A 11 -41.75 -38.84 -44.15
CA PRO A 11 -40.47 -39.50 -44.42
C PRO A 11 -39.56 -38.86 -45.50
N MET A 12 -38.27 -39.20 -45.48
CA MET A 12 -37.46 -39.95 -46.42
C MET A 12 -37.62 -39.63 -47.95
N LEU A 13 -36.53 -39.14 -48.57
CA LEU A 13 -36.11 -39.66 -49.87
C LEU A 13 -34.61 -39.48 -50.13
N CYS A 14 -33.95 -40.58 -50.34
CA CYS A 14 -32.57 -40.73 -50.88
C CYS A 14 -32.47 -40.14 -52.29
N MET A 15 -31.31 -39.53 -52.60
CA MET A 15 -30.73 -39.66 -53.96
C MET A 15 -29.21 -39.63 -53.90
N ILE A 16 -28.67 -40.80 -54.12
CA ILE A 16 -27.26 -41.09 -54.39
C ILE A 16 -26.94 -40.61 -55.81
N ILE A 17 -25.93 -39.77 -56.00
CA ILE A 17 -25.23 -39.60 -57.28
C ILE A 17 -23.71 -39.77 -57.01
N ILE A 18 -23.22 -40.92 -57.43
CA ILE A 18 -21.80 -41.23 -57.60
C ILE A 18 -21.39 -40.66 -58.95
N VAL A 19 -20.38 -39.75 -58.95
CA VAL A 19 -19.62 -39.47 -60.16
C VAL A 19 -18.15 -39.59 -59.79
N LEU A 20 -17.52 -40.66 -60.29
CA LEU A 20 -16.07 -40.80 -60.40
C LEU A 20 -15.59 -39.87 -61.49
N SER A 21 -14.54 -39.08 -61.21
CA SER A 21 -13.58 -38.74 -62.30
C SER A 21 -12.27 -38.20 -61.71
N ALA A 22 -11.23 -38.93 -62.04
CA ALA A 22 -9.88 -38.56 -62.45
C ALA A 22 -8.96 -37.84 -61.47
N CYS A 23 -7.90 -38.56 -61.17
CA CYS A 23 -6.60 -38.09 -60.70
C CYS A 23 -6.05 -36.92 -61.54
N CYS A 24 -5.77 -35.81 -60.85
CA CYS A 24 -4.65 -34.96 -61.26
C CYS A 24 -3.70 -34.94 -60.08
N PHE A 25 -2.52 -35.48 -60.30
CA PHE A 25 -1.34 -35.37 -59.43
C PHE A 25 -0.84 -33.94 -59.60
N ASP A 26 -1.07 -33.10 -58.63
CA ASP A 26 -0.52 -31.74 -58.59
C ASP A 26 0.62 -31.77 -57.58
N GLU A 27 1.77 -31.44 -58.06
CA GLU A 27 3.06 -31.41 -57.40
C GLU A 27 3.00 -30.29 -56.34
N GLN A 28 2.82 -30.70 -55.07
CA GLN A 28 2.79 -29.77 -53.93
C GLN A 28 4.18 -29.20 -53.72
N LYS A 29 4.41 -28.07 -54.36
CA LYS A 29 5.54 -27.20 -54.10
C LYS A 29 5.52 -26.82 -52.65
N ASN A 30 6.45 -27.33 -51.90
CA ASN A 30 6.71 -26.96 -50.51
C ASN A 30 7.04 -25.46 -50.46
N GLU A 31 6.03 -24.63 -50.31
CA GLU A 31 6.23 -23.26 -49.85
C GLU A 31 6.59 -23.34 -48.37
N THR A 32 7.88 -23.23 -48.10
CA THR A 32 8.41 -22.95 -46.79
C THR A 32 7.78 -21.66 -46.33
N SER A 33 6.72 -21.78 -45.54
CA SER A 33 6.15 -20.64 -44.81
C SER A 33 7.26 -20.08 -43.92
N ASN A 34 7.87 -19.03 -44.42
CA ASN A 34 8.74 -18.20 -43.63
C ASN A 34 7.85 -17.56 -42.54
N VAL A 35 7.63 -18.29 -41.44
CA VAL A 35 7.02 -17.73 -40.24
C VAL A 35 8.06 -16.79 -39.70
N ASN A 36 7.97 -15.55 -40.18
CA ASN A 36 8.65 -14.43 -39.56
C ASN A 36 8.18 -14.42 -38.11
N PRO A 37 9.03 -14.64 -37.10
CA PRO A 37 8.58 -14.56 -35.71
C PRO A 37 8.06 -13.14 -35.54
N LYS A 38 6.75 -13.01 -35.36
CA LYS A 38 6.11 -11.75 -34.97
C LYS A 38 6.81 -11.35 -33.69
N VAL A 39 7.75 -10.43 -33.77
CA VAL A 39 8.37 -9.82 -32.60
C VAL A 39 7.22 -9.22 -31.82
N GLN A 40 6.76 -9.92 -30.79
CA GLN A 40 5.81 -9.34 -29.85
C GLN A 40 6.52 -8.12 -29.25
N SER A 41 6.07 -6.94 -29.64
CA SER A 41 6.52 -5.72 -29.01
C SER A 41 6.15 -5.84 -27.51
N VAL A 42 7.15 -6.05 -26.69
CA VAL A 42 6.95 -6.03 -25.24
C VAL A 42 6.55 -4.60 -24.88
N GLU A 43 5.37 -4.43 -24.33
CA GLU A 43 4.94 -3.14 -23.81
C GLU A 43 5.91 -2.73 -22.68
N THR A 44 6.31 -1.48 -22.67
CA THR A 44 7.37 -0.98 -21.78
C THR A 44 6.96 0.28 -21.06
N VAL A 45 7.56 0.51 -19.91
CA VAL A 45 7.51 1.77 -19.17
C VAL A 45 8.92 2.28 -18.92
N SER A 46 9.09 3.58 -18.83
CA SER A 46 10.39 4.17 -18.50
C SER A 46 10.45 4.56 -17.03
N VAL A 47 11.63 4.41 -16.43
CA VAL A 47 11.91 4.98 -15.11
C VAL A 47 11.93 6.50 -15.22
N THR A 48 11.10 7.17 -14.46
CA THR A 48 10.96 8.64 -14.49
C THR A 48 11.18 9.24 -13.11
N ARG A 49 11.56 10.52 -13.06
CA ARG A 49 11.55 11.29 -11.82
C ARG A 49 10.22 11.99 -11.61
N GLY A 50 9.81 12.07 -10.37
CA GLY A 50 8.57 12.74 -10.00
C GLY A 50 8.44 12.93 -8.49
N ASN A 51 7.29 13.48 -8.12
CA ASN A 51 6.94 13.64 -6.72
C ASN A 51 6.05 12.47 -6.28
N LEU A 52 6.32 11.92 -5.11
CA LEU A 52 5.56 10.82 -4.52
C LEU A 52 5.07 11.21 -3.13
N THR A 53 3.79 11.08 -2.89
CA THR A 53 3.22 11.22 -1.55
C THR A 53 2.99 9.83 -0.95
N PRO A 54 3.84 9.39 0.00
CA PRO A 54 3.69 8.09 0.63
C PRO A 54 2.29 7.96 1.22
N THR A 55 1.60 6.87 0.89
CA THR A 55 0.20 6.66 1.27
C THR A 55 -0.01 5.21 1.70
N VAL A 56 -0.72 5.02 2.80
CA VAL A 56 -1.25 3.74 3.23
C VAL A 56 -2.75 3.87 3.43
N SER A 57 -3.50 2.87 3.00
CA SER A 57 -4.94 2.78 3.23
C SER A 57 -5.31 1.43 3.83
N ALA A 58 -6.31 1.43 4.68
CA ALA A 58 -6.87 0.23 5.26
C ALA A 58 -8.38 0.31 5.33
N HIS A 59 -9.02 -0.84 5.21
CA HIS A 59 -10.43 -1.02 5.53
C HIS A 59 -10.51 -1.70 6.90
N THR A 60 -11.09 -1.03 7.88
CA THR A 60 -11.07 -1.44 9.29
C THR A 60 -12.38 -1.07 9.97
N THR A 61 -12.51 -1.37 11.24
CA THR A 61 -13.68 -1.04 12.05
C THR A 61 -13.35 0.00 13.10
N ILE A 62 -14.33 0.83 13.44
CA ILE A 62 -14.24 1.80 14.52
C ILE A 62 -14.23 1.05 15.85
N ILE A 63 -13.22 1.33 16.67
CA ILE A 63 -13.04 0.74 18.01
C ILE A 63 -12.87 1.85 19.05
N PRO A 64 -13.03 1.58 20.35
CA PRO A 64 -12.54 2.45 21.39
C PRO A 64 -11.04 2.68 21.22
N ALA A 65 -10.58 3.93 21.38
CA ALA A 65 -9.16 4.25 21.22
C ALA A 65 -8.30 3.50 22.25
N LEU A 66 -7.14 3.04 21.80
CA LEU A 66 -6.10 2.47 22.63
C LEU A 66 -5.23 3.59 23.22
N ASP A 67 -4.45 3.26 24.22
CA ASP A 67 -3.45 4.17 24.74
C ASP A 67 -2.36 4.40 23.68
N PHE A 68 -1.86 5.63 23.57
CA PHE A 68 -0.85 6.01 22.58
C PHE A 68 0.40 6.60 23.25
N VAL A 69 1.52 6.58 22.55
CA VAL A 69 2.78 7.13 23.05
C VAL A 69 3.06 8.50 22.45
N LEU A 70 3.66 9.36 23.26
CA LEU A 70 4.26 10.62 22.85
C LEU A 70 5.77 10.44 22.90
N CYS A 71 6.41 10.60 21.73
CA CYS A 71 7.84 10.40 21.56
C CYS A 71 8.58 11.73 21.43
N SER A 72 9.89 11.69 21.72
CA SER A 72 10.78 12.81 21.46
C SER A 72 10.91 13.03 19.93
N SER A 73 10.87 14.29 19.50
CA SER A 73 11.13 14.68 18.10
C SER A 73 12.60 14.86 17.80
N VAL A 74 13.41 15.09 18.84
CA VAL A 74 14.87 15.31 18.79
C VAL A 74 15.57 14.53 19.91
N GLU A 75 16.87 14.35 19.81
CA GLU A 75 17.71 13.88 20.91
C GLU A 75 17.99 15.00 21.90
N GLY A 76 18.15 14.67 23.18
CA GLY A 76 18.48 15.65 24.20
C GLY A 76 18.03 15.25 25.60
N THR A 77 18.08 16.22 26.50
CA THR A 77 17.61 16.03 27.88
C THR A 77 16.12 16.32 27.97
N PHE A 78 15.36 15.37 28.50
CA PHE A 78 13.92 15.52 28.72
C PHE A 78 13.62 16.25 30.03
N GLU A 79 12.78 17.27 29.97
CA GLU A 79 12.24 18.02 31.09
C GLU A 79 10.72 17.87 31.11
N ALA A 80 10.18 17.13 32.06
CA ALA A 80 8.74 16.95 32.18
C ALA A 80 8.06 18.20 32.74
N CYS A 81 7.00 18.67 32.07
CA CYS A 81 6.15 19.79 32.50
C CYS A 81 4.80 19.30 33.06
N SER A 82 4.56 18.00 33.04
CA SER A 82 3.32 17.39 33.47
C SER A 82 3.60 16.13 34.31
N SER A 83 2.55 15.48 34.80
CA SER A 83 2.66 14.28 35.64
C SER A 83 1.59 13.25 35.25
N ALA A 84 1.81 11.99 35.62
CA ALA A 84 0.82 10.93 35.46
C ALA A 84 -0.48 11.29 36.19
N GLY A 85 -1.62 10.98 35.58
CA GLY A 85 -2.96 11.33 36.05
C GLY A 85 -3.47 12.71 35.61
N ASN A 86 -2.60 13.58 35.09
CA ASN A 86 -3.01 14.90 34.61
C ASN A 86 -3.79 14.79 33.30
N LYS A 87 -4.83 15.62 33.17
CA LYS A 87 -5.52 15.88 31.90
C LYS A 87 -4.76 16.94 31.15
N ILE A 88 -4.58 16.72 29.87
CA ILE A 88 -3.93 17.64 28.96
C ILE A 88 -4.87 17.90 27.77
N THR A 89 -4.94 19.14 27.34
CA THR A 89 -5.71 19.52 26.15
C THR A 89 -4.88 19.33 24.88
N GLU A 90 -5.56 19.30 23.74
CA GLU A 90 -4.91 19.36 22.43
C GLU A 90 -3.95 20.57 22.37
N GLY A 91 -2.73 20.34 21.85
CA GLY A 91 -1.64 21.34 21.82
C GLY A 91 -0.97 21.60 23.16
N GLY A 92 -1.45 21.01 24.28
CA GLY A 92 -0.86 21.18 25.60
C GLY A 92 0.53 20.54 25.69
N VAL A 93 1.46 21.21 26.37
CA VAL A 93 2.86 20.76 26.51
C VAL A 93 2.96 19.76 27.65
N ILE A 94 3.51 18.58 27.39
CA ILE A 94 3.81 17.55 28.40
C ILE A 94 5.22 17.66 28.97
N GLY A 95 6.14 18.22 28.17
CA GLY A 95 7.54 18.39 28.49
C GLY A 95 8.31 19.00 27.34
N LYS A 96 9.63 19.11 27.52
CA LYS A 96 10.56 19.58 26.50
C LYS A 96 11.73 18.62 26.35
N VAL A 97 12.25 18.48 25.14
CA VAL A 97 13.53 17.82 24.88
C VAL A 97 14.45 18.89 24.28
N SER A 98 15.48 19.29 25.03
CA SER A 98 16.26 20.49 24.72
C SER A 98 15.32 21.72 24.61
N GLU A 99 15.25 22.39 23.47
CA GLU A 99 14.38 23.56 23.24
C GLU A 99 13.02 23.19 22.60
N GLU A 100 12.80 21.93 22.25
CA GLU A 100 11.60 21.51 21.52
C GLU A 100 10.49 21.02 22.46
N GLU A 101 9.31 21.61 22.33
CA GLU A 101 8.13 21.25 23.11
C GLU A 101 7.45 20.00 22.57
N ILE A 102 7.21 19.06 23.48
CA ILE A 102 6.42 17.85 23.18
C ILE A 102 4.98 18.11 23.56
N LYS A 103 4.10 18.11 22.55
CA LYS A 103 2.67 18.48 22.70
C LYS A 103 1.77 17.27 22.51
N SER A 104 0.65 17.27 23.23
CA SER A 104 -0.41 16.30 22.99
C SER A 104 -1.16 16.63 21.71
N PRO A 105 -1.35 15.67 20.80
CA PRO A 105 -2.10 15.90 19.56
C PRO A 105 -3.63 15.95 19.77
N VAL A 106 -4.11 15.54 20.95
CA VAL A 106 -5.55 15.52 21.34
C VAL A 106 -5.71 15.77 22.82
N ASP A 107 -6.95 16.04 23.25
CA ASP A 107 -7.32 16.00 24.67
C ASP A 107 -7.10 14.59 25.23
N ALA A 108 -6.24 14.44 26.20
CA ALA A 108 -5.86 13.14 26.75
C ALA A 108 -5.65 13.17 28.26
N THR A 109 -5.52 11.99 28.86
CA THR A 109 -5.04 11.81 30.23
C THR A 109 -3.68 11.13 30.19
N ILE A 110 -2.67 11.70 30.80
CA ILE A 110 -1.33 11.11 30.89
C ILE A 110 -1.40 9.91 31.84
N LEU A 111 -1.04 8.74 31.34
CA LEU A 111 -0.99 7.50 32.15
C LEU A 111 0.38 7.31 32.80
N SER A 112 1.43 7.57 32.04
CA SER A 112 2.81 7.52 32.52
C SER A 112 3.64 8.58 31.81
N ILE A 113 4.70 9.04 32.45
CA ILE A 113 5.66 9.98 31.89
C ILE A 113 7.04 9.69 32.47
N ASN A 114 8.08 9.78 31.67
CA ASN A 114 9.45 9.55 32.09
C ASN A 114 9.94 10.64 33.04
N SER A 115 10.96 10.29 33.84
CA SER A 115 11.58 11.21 34.76
C SER A 115 12.27 12.36 34.02
N SER A 116 12.24 13.56 34.63
CA SER A 116 13.00 14.69 34.12
C SER A 116 14.52 14.46 34.24
N ASN A 117 15.29 15.17 33.42
CA ASN A 117 16.75 15.14 33.34
C ASN A 117 17.35 13.83 32.82
N GLU A 118 16.57 13.01 32.15
CA GLU A 118 17.09 11.85 31.40
C GLU A 118 17.52 12.27 30.00
N SER A 119 18.70 11.81 29.57
CA SER A 119 19.12 11.94 28.16
C SER A 119 18.38 10.91 27.34
N VAL A 120 17.65 11.35 26.33
CA VAL A 120 16.82 10.50 25.48
C VAL A 120 17.26 10.65 24.01
N PRO A 121 17.29 9.56 23.26
CA PRO A 121 17.46 9.63 21.82
C PRO A 121 16.19 10.13 21.15
N LYS A 122 16.33 10.50 19.90
CA LYS A 122 15.18 10.81 19.04
C LYS A 122 14.24 9.61 18.93
N ASN A 123 12.93 9.86 18.82
CA ASN A 123 11.84 8.88 18.79
C ASN A 123 11.70 8.02 20.07
N TYR A 124 12.35 8.43 21.14
CA TYR A 124 12.22 7.74 22.41
C TYR A 124 10.83 8.00 23.05
N PRO A 125 10.13 6.97 23.56
CA PRO A 125 8.84 7.14 24.20
C PRO A 125 9.00 7.91 25.53
N LEU A 126 8.32 9.07 25.63
CA LEU A 126 8.39 9.95 26.79
C LEU A 126 7.21 9.81 27.72
N ALA A 127 6.04 9.61 27.15
CA ALA A 127 4.79 9.46 27.89
C ALA A 127 3.81 8.55 27.19
N THR A 128 2.98 7.87 27.99
CA THR A 128 1.80 7.16 27.49
C THR A 128 0.56 7.97 27.88
N ALA A 129 -0.34 8.16 26.93
CA ALA A 129 -1.56 8.93 27.12
C ALA A 129 -2.80 8.16 26.65
N LYS A 130 -3.93 8.45 27.28
CA LYS A 130 -5.23 7.85 26.98
C LYS A 130 -6.16 8.87 26.37
N TYR A 131 -6.69 8.57 25.21
CA TYR A 131 -7.79 9.30 24.57
C TYR A 131 -9.12 8.62 24.88
N THR A 132 -10.12 9.41 25.30
CA THR A 132 -11.46 8.89 25.62
C THR A 132 -12.38 9.13 24.43
N GLY A 133 -12.22 8.36 23.37
CA GLY A 133 -12.99 8.45 22.13
C GLY A 133 -12.83 7.18 21.30
N PHE A 134 -13.07 7.30 20.01
CA PHE A 134 -12.99 6.21 19.05
C PHE A 134 -11.77 6.36 18.14
N ALA A 135 -11.38 5.28 17.52
CA ALA A 135 -10.25 5.25 16.62
C ALA A 135 -10.37 4.15 15.57
N LEU A 136 -9.48 4.21 14.59
CA LEU A 136 -9.26 3.23 13.53
C LEU A 136 -7.83 2.76 13.59
N ASN A 137 -7.59 1.45 13.71
CA ASN A 137 -6.25 0.90 13.72
C ASN A 137 -5.80 0.50 12.32
N ILE A 138 -4.54 0.76 12.01
CA ILE A 138 -3.89 0.41 10.75
C ILE A 138 -2.59 -0.32 11.04
N GLU A 139 -2.44 -1.52 10.51
CA GLU A 139 -1.14 -2.19 10.44
C GLU A 139 -0.27 -1.44 9.43
N ALA A 140 0.77 -0.77 9.89
CA ALA A 140 1.54 0.18 9.10
C ALA A 140 3.05 -0.01 9.25
N GLU A 141 3.51 -1.18 9.68
CA GLU A 141 4.93 -1.44 9.95
C GLU A 141 5.85 -1.06 8.79
N ASN A 142 5.54 -1.53 7.58
CA ASN A 142 6.35 -1.22 6.39
C ASN A 142 6.26 0.27 6.01
N PHE A 143 5.09 0.89 6.19
CA PHE A 143 4.91 2.30 5.94
C PHE A 143 5.75 3.15 6.90
N LEU A 144 5.76 2.81 8.18
CA LEU A 144 6.55 3.49 9.20
C LEU A 144 8.05 3.33 8.98
N LYS A 145 8.52 2.14 8.57
CA LYS A 145 9.96 1.87 8.31
C LYS A 145 10.55 2.70 7.17
N ILE A 146 9.73 3.05 6.18
CA ILE A 146 10.20 3.81 5.00
C ILE A 146 10.05 5.33 5.18
N LEU A 147 9.38 5.78 6.23
CA LEU A 147 9.22 7.21 6.50
C LEU A 147 10.45 7.79 7.19
N PRO A 148 10.76 9.08 6.95
CA PRO A 148 11.67 9.81 7.80
C PRO A 148 11.17 9.79 9.24
N GLU A 149 12.09 9.80 10.18
CA GLU A 149 11.80 9.69 11.61
C GLU A 149 10.82 10.74 12.18
N ASN A 150 10.58 11.85 11.50
CA ASN A 150 9.65 12.91 11.90
C ASN A 150 8.66 13.26 10.79
N ALA A 151 8.26 12.28 9.99
CA ALA A 151 7.28 12.53 8.95
C ALA A 151 5.95 13.01 9.57
N ALA A 152 5.51 14.19 9.18
CA ALA A 152 4.17 14.65 9.51
C ALA A 152 3.14 13.77 8.80
N LEU A 153 2.26 13.14 9.57
CA LEU A 153 1.21 12.26 9.05
C LEU A 153 -0.12 13.02 9.02
N LYS A 154 -0.84 12.87 7.90
CA LYS A 154 -2.22 13.33 7.75
C LYS A 154 -3.11 12.12 7.56
N ALA A 155 -4.17 12.03 8.33
CA ALA A 155 -5.12 10.93 8.24
C ALA A 155 -6.51 11.46 7.85
N LYS A 156 -7.20 10.71 6.99
CA LYS A 156 -8.62 10.93 6.67
C LYS A 156 -9.34 9.60 6.68
N PHE A 157 -10.59 9.60 7.08
CA PHE A 157 -11.41 8.40 7.07
C PHE A 157 -12.80 8.66 6.48
N GLN A 158 -13.40 7.59 5.99
CA GLN A 158 -14.77 7.54 5.49
C GLN A 158 -15.46 6.34 6.12
N VAL A 159 -16.52 6.57 6.83
CA VAL A 159 -17.40 5.48 7.33
C VAL A 159 -18.25 4.95 6.18
N VAL A 160 -18.38 3.63 6.07
CA VAL A 160 -19.24 3.00 5.06
C VAL A 160 -20.70 3.42 5.33
N ASP A 161 -21.34 3.97 4.31
CA ASP A 161 -22.69 4.52 4.37
C ASP A 161 -22.91 5.58 5.49
N GLY A 162 -21.84 6.31 5.84
CA GLY A 162 -21.84 7.26 6.95
C GLY A 162 -20.97 8.50 6.72
N VAL A 163 -20.44 9.01 7.81
CA VAL A 163 -19.67 10.25 7.87
C VAL A 163 -18.36 10.13 7.09
N GLY A 164 -17.97 11.21 6.43
CA GLY A 164 -16.67 11.39 5.79
C GLY A 164 -16.75 11.87 4.34
N PRO A 165 -15.59 12.06 3.69
CA PRO A 165 -14.23 11.94 4.23
C PRO A 165 -13.93 13.02 5.28
N THR A 166 -13.48 12.61 6.45
CA THR A 166 -13.21 13.46 7.60
C THR A 166 -11.77 13.31 8.08
N GLU A 167 -11.19 14.34 8.63
CA GLU A 167 -9.83 14.30 9.19
C GLU A 167 -9.79 13.51 10.50
N ALA A 168 -8.68 12.82 10.71
CA ALA A 168 -8.35 12.10 11.94
C ALA A 168 -6.90 12.39 12.32
N ILE A 169 -6.55 12.14 13.57
CA ILE A 169 -5.20 12.36 14.08
C ILE A 169 -4.48 11.02 14.17
N ALA A 170 -3.39 10.88 13.41
CA ALA A 170 -2.57 9.67 13.46
C ALA A 170 -1.64 9.70 14.67
N VAL A 171 -1.67 8.65 15.49
CA VAL A 171 -0.81 8.43 16.64
C VAL A 171 -0.21 7.04 16.61
N VAL A 172 0.95 6.86 17.24
CA VAL A 172 1.61 5.56 17.36
C VAL A 172 1.08 4.86 18.62
N VAL A 173 0.72 3.58 18.47
CA VAL A 173 0.33 2.73 19.60
C VAL A 173 1.59 2.04 20.14
N PRO A 174 1.74 1.94 21.48
CA PRO A 174 2.85 1.20 22.09
C PRO A 174 2.86 -0.25 21.60
N VAL A 175 4.04 -0.71 21.19
CA VAL A 175 4.24 -2.09 20.74
C VAL A 175 4.61 -2.94 21.95
N SER A 176 3.90 -4.03 22.20
CA SER A 176 4.39 -5.09 23.08
C SER A 176 5.47 -5.91 22.36
N GLU A 177 6.38 -6.56 23.08
CA GLU A 177 7.62 -7.21 22.59
C GLU A 177 7.50 -8.10 21.34
N ASN A 178 6.27 -8.45 20.90
CA ASN A 178 6.00 -9.29 19.73
C ASN A 178 4.90 -8.72 18.81
N ALA A 179 4.56 -7.45 18.93
CA ALA A 179 3.53 -6.83 18.08
C ALA A 179 4.14 -5.92 17.01
N GLU A 180 3.57 -5.95 15.82
CA GLU A 180 3.93 -5.04 14.74
C GLU A 180 3.53 -3.61 15.10
N SER A 181 4.33 -2.63 14.64
CA SER A 181 4.03 -1.22 14.85
C SER A 181 2.69 -0.85 14.23
N THR A 182 1.77 -0.37 15.03
CA THR A 182 0.41 -0.02 14.62
C THR A 182 0.23 1.48 14.71
N LEU A 183 -0.35 2.06 13.67
CA LEU A 183 -0.88 3.41 13.72
C LEU A 183 -2.36 3.37 14.13
N GLN A 184 -2.74 4.33 14.94
CA GLN A 184 -4.11 4.56 15.31
C GLN A 184 -4.54 5.95 14.83
N CYS A 185 -5.68 6.02 14.14
CA CYS A 185 -6.28 7.27 13.72
C CYS A 185 -7.40 7.64 14.70
N LEU A 186 -7.14 8.61 15.55
CA LEU A 186 -8.09 9.10 16.54
C LEU A 186 -9.19 9.93 15.87
N ILE A 187 -10.45 9.62 16.17
CA ILE A 187 -11.63 10.28 15.63
C ILE A 187 -12.04 11.41 16.59
N GLY A 188 -12.27 12.60 16.05
CA GLY A 188 -12.73 13.75 16.86
C GLY A 188 -14.03 13.44 17.63
N LYS A 189 -14.14 13.97 18.84
CA LYS A 189 -15.29 13.71 19.72
C LYS A 189 -16.62 14.30 19.22
N ASP A 190 -16.53 15.26 18.32
CA ASP A 190 -17.67 15.93 17.66
C ASP A 190 -18.22 15.13 16.48
N ILE A 191 -17.55 14.03 16.09
CA ILE A 191 -17.97 13.19 14.97
C ILE A 191 -18.84 12.06 15.49
N ASP A 192 -20.09 12.00 14.98
CA ASP A 192 -21.05 10.95 15.38
C ASP A 192 -20.70 9.62 14.71
N VAL A 193 -20.04 8.76 15.45
CA VAL A 193 -19.67 7.40 15.05
C VAL A 193 -19.95 6.41 16.16
N LYS A 194 -20.08 5.13 15.79
CA LYS A 194 -20.32 4.03 16.73
C LYS A 194 -19.29 2.94 16.58
N PRO A 195 -18.88 2.28 17.68
CA PRO A 195 -17.98 1.13 17.59
C PRO A 195 -18.62 0.02 16.73
N GLY A 196 -17.77 -0.65 15.95
CA GLY A 196 -18.18 -1.71 15.03
C GLY A 196 -18.59 -1.24 13.63
N GLN A 197 -18.73 0.07 13.38
CA GLN A 197 -18.92 0.57 12.02
C GLN A 197 -17.66 0.36 11.18
N SER A 198 -17.84 -0.11 9.94
CA SER A 198 -16.75 -0.24 8.98
C SER A 198 -16.36 1.12 8.39
N ALA A 199 -15.07 1.33 8.23
CA ALA A 199 -14.55 2.55 7.64
C ALA A 199 -13.29 2.27 6.82
N THR A 200 -13.07 3.10 5.81
CA THR A 200 -11.78 3.19 5.10
C THR A 200 -11.01 4.36 5.65
N VAL A 201 -9.75 4.14 5.99
CA VAL A 201 -8.84 5.18 6.45
C VAL A 201 -7.63 5.26 5.53
N VAL A 202 -7.19 6.48 5.28
CA VAL A 202 -6.03 6.79 4.44
C VAL A 202 -5.09 7.67 5.25
N ILE A 203 -3.84 7.26 5.35
CA ILE A 203 -2.77 8.05 5.95
C ILE A 203 -1.78 8.43 4.86
N THR A 204 -1.40 9.69 4.82
CA THR A 204 -0.38 10.23 3.93
C THR A 204 0.73 10.87 4.73
N ALA A 205 1.96 10.74 4.23
CA ALA A 205 3.11 11.45 4.76
C ALA A 205 3.51 12.63 3.84
N GLU A 206 4.56 13.34 4.20
CA GLU A 206 5.09 14.42 3.38
C GLU A 206 5.53 13.93 2.00
N THR A 207 5.25 14.75 0.98
CA THR A 207 5.61 14.46 -0.40
C THR A 207 7.12 14.46 -0.58
N ARG A 208 7.65 13.34 -1.07
CA ARG A 208 9.04 13.22 -1.53
C ARG A 208 9.15 13.81 -2.92
N LYS A 209 10.13 14.70 -3.10
CA LYS A 209 10.32 15.39 -4.37
C LYS A 209 11.47 14.76 -5.16
N ASP A 210 11.32 14.76 -6.47
CA ASP A 210 12.38 14.37 -7.41
C ASP A 210 12.96 12.97 -7.16
N VAL A 211 12.09 11.99 -6.86
CA VAL A 211 12.46 10.58 -6.66
C VAL A 211 12.25 9.76 -7.93
N LEU A 212 13.02 8.67 -8.09
CA LEU A 212 12.83 7.74 -9.20
C LEU A 212 11.56 6.92 -8.97
N LEU A 213 10.72 6.81 -9.97
CA LEU A 213 9.40 6.18 -9.91
C LEU A 213 9.23 5.10 -10.95
N LEU A 214 8.59 4.01 -10.52
CA LEU A 214 8.02 2.99 -11.40
C LEU A 214 6.58 2.68 -10.97
N PRO A 215 5.70 2.30 -11.91
CA PRO A 215 4.41 1.73 -11.56
C PRO A 215 4.58 0.46 -10.73
N LEU A 216 3.81 0.31 -9.67
CA LEU A 216 3.88 -0.88 -8.80
C LEU A 216 3.59 -2.18 -9.57
N SER A 217 2.82 -2.10 -10.65
CA SER A 217 2.43 -3.25 -11.49
C SER A 217 3.59 -3.93 -12.22
N VAL A 218 4.72 -3.25 -12.44
CA VAL A 218 5.86 -3.79 -13.18
C VAL A 218 6.91 -4.45 -12.27
N ILE A 219 6.68 -4.44 -10.96
CA ILE A 219 7.63 -4.92 -9.96
C ILE A 219 7.14 -6.21 -9.35
N ALA A 220 8.00 -7.22 -9.32
CA ALA A 220 7.80 -8.43 -8.55
C ALA A 220 8.55 -8.30 -7.20
N GLY A 221 7.83 -8.42 -6.07
CA GLY A 221 8.34 -8.17 -4.73
C GLY A 221 7.64 -6.97 -4.07
N ARG A 222 7.75 -6.85 -2.73
CA ARG A 222 7.00 -5.81 -2.01
C ARG A 222 7.70 -5.20 -0.80
N GLN A 223 8.64 -5.90 -0.19
CA GLN A 223 9.20 -5.48 1.12
C GLN A 223 10.64 -5.05 0.98
N GLY A 224 10.86 -3.76 0.66
CA GLY A 224 12.19 -3.17 0.58
C GLY A 224 13.02 -3.64 -0.62
N LYS A 225 12.71 -4.80 -1.21
CA LYS A 225 13.38 -5.38 -2.39
C LYS A 225 12.37 -5.86 -3.41
N GLY A 226 12.68 -5.64 -4.69
CA GLY A 226 11.89 -6.11 -5.81
C GLY A 226 12.77 -6.52 -6.98
N MET A 227 12.12 -7.11 -7.97
CA MET A 227 12.74 -7.45 -9.24
C MET A 227 11.98 -6.79 -10.37
N VAL A 228 12.68 -6.25 -11.34
CA VAL A 228 12.14 -5.72 -12.59
C VAL A 228 12.85 -6.35 -13.77
N THR A 229 12.23 -6.30 -14.95
CA THR A 229 12.88 -6.73 -16.20
C THR A 229 13.30 -5.49 -16.97
N VAL A 230 14.59 -5.17 -16.97
CA VAL A 230 15.18 -4.10 -17.78
C VAL A 230 15.34 -4.57 -19.21
N ILE A 231 14.97 -3.73 -20.17
CA ILE A 231 15.16 -3.98 -21.60
C ILE A 231 16.31 -3.12 -22.09
N ASN A 232 17.40 -3.79 -22.48
CA ASN A 232 18.58 -3.13 -23.03
C ASN A 232 18.95 -3.79 -24.37
N ASP A 233 19.00 -3.02 -25.46
CA ASP A 233 19.28 -3.50 -26.82
C ASP A 233 18.43 -4.72 -27.23
N GLY A 234 17.15 -4.73 -26.82
CA GLY A 234 16.22 -5.83 -27.09
C GLY A 234 16.42 -7.08 -26.22
N LYS A 235 17.37 -7.06 -25.28
CA LYS A 235 17.57 -8.13 -24.31
C LYS A 235 16.84 -7.80 -23.00
N GLN A 236 16.21 -8.81 -22.43
CA GLN A 236 15.53 -8.74 -21.14
C GLN A 236 16.48 -9.21 -20.03
N ILE A 237 16.71 -8.34 -19.06
CA ILE A 237 17.61 -8.59 -17.92
C ILE A 237 16.83 -8.41 -16.63
N GLN A 238 16.70 -9.47 -15.83
CA GLN A 238 16.10 -9.35 -14.49
C GLN A 238 17.08 -8.63 -13.56
N THR A 239 16.62 -7.54 -12.96
CA THR A 239 17.44 -6.67 -12.12
C THR A 239 16.76 -6.50 -10.76
N GLU A 240 17.54 -6.70 -9.68
CA GLU A 240 17.07 -6.40 -8.32
C GLU A 240 17.05 -4.88 -8.12
N VAL A 241 15.97 -4.40 -7.51
CA VAL A 241 15.77 -3.00 -7.14
C VAL A 241 15.47 -2.86 -5.66
N MET A 242 16.00 -1.81 -5.06
CA MET A 242 15.63 -1.42 -3.70
C MET A 242 14.42 -0.51 -3.76
N LEU A 243 13.39 -0.86 -3.00
CA LEU A 243 12.10 -0.19 -2.98
C LEU A 243 12.00 0.78 -1.81
N GLY A 244 11.49 1.98 -2.08
CA GLY A 244 11.20 3.00 -1.09
C GLY A 244 9.69 3.11 -0.81
N ALA A 245 9.22 4.35 -0.70
CA ALA A 245 7.82 4.67 -0.43
C ALA A 245 6.92 4.38 -1.63
N THR A 246 5.63 4.21 -1.37
CA THR A 246 4.59 4.04 -2.40
C THR A 246 3.36 4.88 -2.09
N ASP A 247 2.64 5.28 -3.14
CA ASP A 247 1.31 5.87 -3.06
C ASP A 247 0.20 4.87 -3.44
N GLY A 248 0.59 3.60 -3.67
CA GLY A 248 -0.30 2.52 -4.10
C GLY A 248 -0.38 2.33 -5.62
N ALA A 249 -0.01 3.34 -6.43
CA ALA A 249 0.09 3.25 -7.89
C ALA A 249 1.54 3.21 -8.35
N TYR A 250 2.37 4.07 -7.77
CA TYR A 250 3.80 4.18 -8.01
C TYR A 250 4.59 3.83 -6.77
N ILE A 251 5.83 3.47 -6.99
CA ILE A 251 6.79 3.20 -5.93
C ILE A 251 8.13 3.88 -6.24
N GLU A 252 8.74 4.41 -5.20
CA GLU A 252 10.07 4.98 -5.25
C GLU A 252 11.12 3.89 -5.41
N ILE A 253 12.07 4.10 -6.30
CA ILE A 253 13.22 3.23 -6.50
C ILE A 253 14.45 3.89 -5.89
N LEU A 254 15.00 3.25 -4.87
CA LEU A 254 16.17 3.75 -4.15
C LEU A 254 17.49 3.41 -4.87
N SER A 255 17.52 2.24 -5.55
CA SER A 255 18.66 1.79 -6.35
C SER A 255 18.30 0.61 -7.26
N GLY A 256 19.19 0.29 -8.21
CA GLY A 256 19.07 -0.85 -9.12
C GLY A 256 18.78 -0.47 -10.56
N VAL A 257 18.15 0.68 -10.80
CA VAL A 257 17.90 1.25 -12.14
C VAL A 257 18.13 2.76 -12.13
N ASN A 258 18.29 3.34 -13.33
CA ASN A 258 18.49 4.76 -13.53
C ASN A 258 17.31 5.40 -14.26
N GLU A 259 17.22 6.74 -14.18
CA GLU A 259 16.27 7.49 -14.97
C GLU A 259 16.45 7.23 -16.46
N GLY A 260 15.34 6.99 -17.16
CA GLY A 260 15.33 6.69 -18.59
C GLY A 260 15.48 5.21 -18.92
N ASP A 261 15.84 4.35 -17.96
CA ASP A 261 15.87 2.91 -18.20
C ASP A 261 14.49 2.40 -18.65
N THR A 262 14.49 1.47 -19.61
CA THR A 262 13.28 0.88 -20.15
C THR A 262 12.96 -0.43 -19.44
N ILE A 263 11.79 -0.51 -18.84
CA ILE A 263 11.33 -1.64 -18.03
C ILE A 263 10.16 -2.32 -18.75
N SER A 264 10.14 -3.66 -18.76
CA SER A 264 8.98 -4.42 -19.25
C SER A 264 7.73 -4.10 -18.42
N SER A 265 6.59 -3.90 -19.06
CA SER A 265 5.30 -3.74 -18.35
C SER A 265 4.84 -5.03 -17.65
N ILE A 266 5.47 -6.17 -17.99
CA ILE A 266 5.21 -7.46 -17.36
C ILE A 266 6.27 -7.69 -16.27
N PRO A 267 5.84 -7.83 -14.99
CA PRO A 267 6.78 -8.08 -13.90
C PRO A 267 7.45 -9.45 -14.07
N PRO A 268 8.69 -9.64 -13.55
CA PRO A 268 9.35 -10.93 -13.56
C PRO A 268 8.52 -12.01 -12.86
N ASN A 269 8.50 -13.22 -13.46
CA ASN A 269 7.94 -14.37 -12.77
C ASN A 269 8.94 -14.88 -11.73
N LEU A 270 8.58 -14.81 -10.45
CA LEU A 270 9.40 -15.29 -9.33
C LEU A 270 9.10 -16.74 -8.93
N ASP A 271 8.21 -17.47 -9.63
CA ASP A 271 7.96 -18.88 -9.35
C ASP A 271 9.19 -19.72 -9.73
N PRO A 272 9.88 -20.35 -8.75
CA PRO A 272 11.07 -21.13 -9.03
C PRO A 272 10.81 -22.34 -9.95
N ARG A 273 9.55 -22.76 -10.10
CA ARG A 273 9.13 -23.87 -10.96
C ARG A 273 8.99 -23.47 -12.43
N SER A 274 8.97 -22.18 -12.74
CA SER A 274 8.80 -21.66 -14.11
C SER A 274 10.12 -21.48 -14.86
N LYS A 275 11.25 -21.91 -14.28
CA LYS A 275 12.58 -21.88 -14.93
C LYS A 275 12.85 -23.20 -15.64
N GLU A 276 12.05 -23.53 -16.66
CA GLU A 276 12.36 -24.56 -17.65
C GLU A 276 12.49 -23.94 -19.04
#